data_4889862a4739feb20bc4ed695f0dbad6
#
_entry.id   4889862a4739feb20bc4ed695f0dbad6
#
_cell.length_a   1.000
_cell.length_b   1.000
_cell.length_c   1.000
_cell.angle_alpha   90.00
_cell.angle_beta   90.00
_cell.angle_gamma   90.00
#
_symmetry.space_group_name_H-M   'P 1'
#
loop_
_entity.id
_entity.type
_entity.pdbx_description
1 polymer ?
#
loop_
_entity_poly.entity_id
_entity_poly.type
_entity_poly.pdbx_seq_one_letter_code
_entity_poly.pdbx_strand_id
1 'polypeptide(L)'
;MIPTAWSRINAILERKPDANLIVLGDLNDTKDTKSTRAVIGQGKHALTDTRPAERNGDNQPNSNPRYEPRNITWTHHYGKEDSYSRIDYLLLSRGMVREWNKDETYVLALPNWGAGSDHRPIVASFAAEDK
;
A
#
# COMPACT_ATOMS: atom_id res chain seq x y z
N MET A 1 6.92 6.15 27.38
CA MET A 1 5.99 5.60 26.38
C MET A 1 6.69 5.58 25.02
N ILE A 2 6.69 4.45 24.33
CA ILE A 2 7.21 4.34 22.96
C ILE A 2 6.19 4.97 22.01
N PRO A 3 6.58 5.98 21.20
CA PRO A 3 5.65 6.57 20.22
C PRO A 3 5.15 5.53 19.23
N THR A 4 3.86 5.56 18.91
CA THR A 4 3.28 4.73 17.85
C THR A 4 3.79 5.20 16.47
N ALA A 5 3.67 4.35 15.46
CA ALA A 5 4.00 4.73 14.08
C ALA A 5 3.23 5.99 13.66
N TRP A 6 1.92 6.04 13.93
CA TRP A 6 1.10 7.21 13.63
C TRP A 6 1.56 8.48 14.34
N SER A 7 1.93 8.40 15.62
CA SER A 7 2.38 9.58 16.34
C SER A 7 3.67 10.18 15.76
N ARG A 8 4.57 9.33 15.27
CA ARG A 8 5.80 9.77 14.58
C ARG A 8 5.49 10.40 13.22
N ILE A 9 4.64 9.76 12.44
CA ILE A 9 4.18 10.26 11.14
C ILE A 9 3.51 11.62 11.32
N ASN A 10 2.57 11.71 12.25
CA ASN A 10 1.84 12.94 12.54
C ASN A 10 2.78 14.08 13.01
N ALA A 11 3.76 13.77 13.84
CA ALA A 11 4.74 14.78 14.30
C ALA A 11 5.57 15.35 13.13
N ILE A 12 5.93 14.52 12.14
CA ILE A 12 6.63 14.99 10.94
C ILE A 12 5.72 15.90 10.12
N LEU A 13 4.49 15.46 9.86
CA LEU A 13 3.54 16.18 9.01
C LEU A 13 2.97 17.43 9.66
N GLU A 14 2.91 17.52 11.00
CA GLU A 14 2.59 18.77 11.70
C GLU A 14 3.67 19.82 11.51
N ARG A 15 4.94 19.43 11.50
CA ARG A 15 6.06 20.35 11.26
C ARG A 15 6.20 20.74 9.81
N LYS A 16 5.96 19.80 8.90
CA LYS A 16 6.06 20.02 7.45
C LYS A 16 4.90 19.31 6.75
N PRO A 17 3.74 19.96 6.59
CA PRO A 17 2.54 19.33 6.01
C PRO A 17 2.72 18.77 4.60
N ASP A 18 3.64 19.32 3.82
CA ASP A 18 3.94 18.88 2.46
C ASP A 18 5.21 18.02 2.38
N ALA A 19 5.68 17.46 3.50
CA ALA A 19 6.82 16.57 3.49
C ALA A 19 6.57 15.35 2.60
N ASN A 20 7.59 14.98 1.84
CA ASN A 20 7.60 13.76 1.03
C ASN A 20 7.91 12.57 1.94
N LEU A 21 6.87 11.85 2.34
CA LEU A 21 6.97 10.72 3.25
C LEU A 21 6.36 9.49 2.63
N ILE A 22 7.10 8.39 2.67
CA ILE A 22 6.64 7.07 2.29
C ILE A 22 6.72 6.18 3.53
N VAL A 23 5.62 5.54 3.89
CA VAL A 23 5.56 4.53 4.95
C VAL A 23 5.27 3.19 4.27
N LEU A 24 6.20 2.26 4.38
CA LEU A 24 6.09 0.99 3.67
C LEU A 24 6.50 -0.19 4.55
N GLY A 25 6.00 -1.36 4.22
CA GLY A 25 6.37 -2.60 4.84
C GLY A 25 5.20 -3.56 5.05
N ASP A 26 5.51 -4.65 5.69
CA ASP A 26 4.56 -5.67 6.12
C ASP A 26 3.89 -5.21 7.44
N LEU A 27 2.61 -4.85 7.36
CA LEU A 27 1.83 -4.48 8.55
C LEU A 27 1.19 -5.70 9.21
N ASN A 28 1.33 -6.86 8.57
CA ASN A 28 0.81 -8.16 9.04
C ASN A 28 -0.70 -8.15 9.29
N ASP A 29 -1.43 -7.29 8.58
CA ASP A 29 -2.86 -7.12 8.77
C ASP A 29 -3.52 -6.52 7.53
N THR A 30 -4.84 -6.67 7.38
CA THR A 30 -5.59 -6.14 6.24
C THR A 30 -6.00 -4.69 6.47
N LYS A 31 -6.39 -4.00 5.39
CA LYS A 31 -6.65 -2.55 5.39
C LYS A 31 -7.71 -2.07 6.39
N ASP A 32 -8.64 -2.93 6.75
CA ASP A 32 -9.81 -2.57 7.59
C ASP A 32 -9.58 -2.84 9.08
N THR A 33 -8.44 -3.40 9.44
CA THR A 33 -8.12 -3.68 10.83
C THR A 33 -7.76 -2.41 11.59
N LYS A 34 -7.95 -2.45 12.90
CA LYS A 34 -7.66 -1.33 13.78
C LYS A 34 -6.19 -0.90 13.71
N SER A 35 -5.29 -1.87 13.64
CA SER A 35 -3.84 -1.63 13.55
C SER A 35 -3.45 -0.92 12.27
N THR A 36 -3.90 -1.39 11.12
CA THR A 36 -3.61 -0.79 9.82
C THR A 36 -4.23 0.59 9.69
N ARG A 37 -5.49 0.75 10.11
CA ARG A 37 -6.14 2.07 10.15
C ARG A 37 -5.42 3.07 11.05
N ALA A 38 -4.83 2.60 12.16
CA ALA A 38 -4.05 3.46 13.04
C ALA A 38 -2.77 3.99 12.36
N VAL A 39 -2.14 3.19 11.50
CA VAL A 39 -0.97 3.63 10.73
C VAL A 39 -1.36 4.60 9.62
N ILE A 40 -2.43 4.29 8.87
CA ILE A 40 -2.93 5.18 7.81
C ILE A 40 -3.35 6.53 8.38
N GLY A 41 -3.97 6.53 9.56
CA GLY A 41 -4.38 7.74 10.25
C GLY A 41 -5.70 8.30 9.73
N GLN A 42 -6.03 9.49 10.23
CA GLN A 42 -7.26 10.19 9.91
C GLN A 42 -6.98 11.69 9.72
N GLY A 43 -7.93 12.37 9.07
CA GLY A 43 -7.90 13.82 8.92
C GLY A 43 -6.87 14.30 7.89
N LYS A 44 -6.36 15.50 8.09
CA LYS A 44 -5.50 16.21 7.13
C LYS A 44 -4.15 15.51 6.85
N HIS A 45 -3.69 14.68 7.76
CA HIS A 45 -2.42 13.97 7.65
C HIS A 45 -2.59 12.48 7.35
N ALA A 46 -3.81 12.03 7.04
CA ALA A 46 -4.03 10.65 6.64
C ALA A 46 -3.17 10.28 5.43
N LEU A 47 -2.58 9.10 5.47
CA LEU A 47 -1.77 8.59 4.38
C LEU A 47 -2.66 8.00 3.28
N THR A 48 -2.20 8.07 2.05
CA THR A 48 -2.86 7.43 0.91
C THR A 48 -2.30 6.03 0.73
N ASP A 49 -3.17 5.03 0.78
CA ASP A 49 -2.84 3.66 0.42
C ASP A 49 -2.77 3.55 -1.11
N THR A 50 -1.62 3.17 -1.64
CA THR A 50 -1.41 3.09 -3.09
C THR A 50 -2.23 1.98 -3.75
N ARG A 51 -2.64 0.96 -3.01
CA ARG A 51 -3.45 -0.17 -3.49
C ARG A 51 -2.97 -0.71 -4.84
N PRO A 52 -1.74 -1.21 -4.92
CA PRO A 52 -1.16 -1.65 -6.17
C PRO A 52 -1.94 -2.84 -6.74
N ALA A 53 -2.12 -2.84 -8.06
CA ALA A 53 -2.74 -3.92 -8.81
C ALA A 53 -1.69 -4.82 -9.47
N GLU A 54 -2.10 -5.99 -9.90
CA GLU A 54 -1.26 -6.90 -10.67
C GLU A 54 -1.32 -6.55 -12.16
N ARG A 55 -0.18 -6.51 -12.84
CA ARG A 55 -0.09 -6.26 -14.29
C ARG A 55 -0.25 -7.55 -15.09
N ASN A 56 -1.36 -8.21 -14.95
CA ASN A 56 -1.63 -9.47 -15.67
C ASN A 56 -2.86 -9.41 -16.57
N GLY A 57 -3.45 -8.23 -16.74
CA GLY A 57 -4.71 -8.06 -17.47
C GLY A 57 -5.97 -8.26 -16.63
N ASP A 58 -5.83 -8.53 -15.35
CA ASP A 58 -6.95 -8.73 -14.41
C ASP A 58 -7.59 -7.40 -13.93
N ASN A 59 -7.26 -6.30 -14.58
CA ASN A 59 -7.88 -5.00 -14.31
C ASN A 59 -9.26 -4.85 -14.95
N GLN A 60 -9.86 -5.94 -15.39
CA GLN A 60 -11.21 -5.92 -15.95
C GLN A 60 -12.24 -5.66 -14.86
N PRO A 61 -13.25 -4.87 -15.15
CA PRO A 61 -14.35 -4.65 -14.21
C PRO A 61 -14.98 -5.99 -13.81
N ASN A 62 -15.33 -6.11 -12.54
CA ASN A 62 -16.05 -7.28 -12.10
C ASN A 62 -17.43 -7.32 -12.80
N SER A 63 -17.82 -8.46 -13.32
CA SER A 63 -19.13 -8.67 -13.94
C SER A 63 -20.28 -8.49 -12.94
N ASN A 64 -20.01 -8.63 -11.66
CA ASN A 64 -20.99 -8.38 -10.61
C ASN A 64 -20.78 -6.98 -10.00
N PRO A 65 -21.74 -6.04 -10.18
CA PRO A 65 -21.58 -4.65 -9.72
C PRO A 65 -21.53 -4.50 -8.19
N ARG A 66 -21.80 -5.55 -7.44
CA ARG A 66 -21.66 -5.56 -5.98
C ARG A 66 -20.21 -5.62 -5.51
N TYR A 67 -19.32 -6.04 -6.38
CA TYR A 67 -17.92 -6.18 -6.05
C TYR A 67 -17.10 -5.09 -6.74
N GLU A 68 -16.22 -4.48 -5.98
CA GLU A 68 -15.23 -3.56 -6.51
C GLU A 68 -14.46 -4.19 -7.66
N PRO A 69 -14.02 -3.39 -8.65
CA PRO A 69 -13.12 -3.88 -9.69
C PRO A 69 -11.94 -4.65 -9.09
N ARG A 70 -11.49 -5.68 -9.76
CA ARG A 70 -10.41 -6.58 -9.31
C ARG A 70 -9.03 -5.92 -9.39
N ASN A 71 -8.90 -4.74 -8.85
CA ASN A 71 -7.62 -4.04 -8.76
C ASN A 71 -6.98 -4.21 -7.37
N ILE A 72 -7.53 -5.09 -6.53
CA ILE A 72 -6.92 -5.44 -5.26
C ILE A 72 -6.18 -6.76 -5.45
N THR A 73 -4.88 -6.71 -5.27
CA THR A 73 -4.01 -7.86 -5.45
C THR A 73 -3.38 -8.25 -4.13
N TRP A 74 -3.39 -9.53 -3.85
CA TRP A 74 -2.74 -10.09 -2.68
C TRP A 74 -1.22 -9.92 -2.75
N THR A 75 -0.59 -9.77 -1.60
CA THR A 75 0.87 -9.66 -1.48
C THR A 75 1.50 -10.83 -0.74
N HIS A 76 0.70 -11.61 -0.02
CA HIS A 76 1.15 -12.73 0.80
C HIS A 76 0.27 -13.95 0.62
N HIS A 77 0.88 -15.11 0.47
CA HIS A 77 0.22 -16.41 0.46
C HIS A 77 0.65 -17.22 1.69
N TYR A 78 -0.32 -17.54 2.53
CA TYR A 78 -0.11 -18.42 3.67
C TYR A 78 -0.43 -19.87 3.26
N GLY A 79 0.60 -20.62 2.89
CA GLY A 79 0.45 -21.94 2.29
C GLY A 79 -0.20 -22.98 3.21
N LYS A 80 -0.04 -22.85 4.52
CA LYS A 80 -0.62 -23.78 5.49
C LYS A 80 -2.15 -23.78 5.47
N GLU A 81 -2.77 -22.63 5.19
CA GLU A 81 -4.23 -22.46 5.13
C GLU A 81 -4.72 -22.12 3.72
N ASP A 82 -3.83 -22.12 2.74
CA ASP A 82 -4.13 -21.71 1.36
C ASP A 82 -4.87 -20.37 1.30
N SER A 83 -4.42 -19.42 2.08
CA SER A 83 -5.03 -18.10 2.16
C SER A 83 -4.15 -17.02 1.52
N TYR A 84 -4.80 -16.11 0.82
CA TYR A 84 -4.19 -14.98 0.14
C TYR A 84 -4.66 -13.69 0.80
N SER A 85 -3.72 -12.80 1.12
CA SER A 85 -4.06 -11.54 1.76
C SER A 85 -3.14 -10.40 1.31
N ARG A 86 -3.64 -9.18 1.35
CA ARG A 86 -2.84 -8.00 1.15
C ARG A 86 -2.47 -7.45 2.53
N ILE A 87 -1.23 -7.67 2.93
CA ILE A 87 -0.70 -7.26 4.23
C ILE A 87 0.54 -6.37 4.13
N ASP A 88 1.06 -6.19 2.92
CA ASP A 88 2.17 -5.30 2.62
C ASP A 88 1.63 -4.01 2.02
N TYR A 89 2.16 -2.89 2.46
CA TYR A 89 1.64 -1.57 2.13
C TYR A 89 2.73 -0.62 1.67
N LEU A 90 2.34 0.29 0.82
CA LEU A 90 3.11 1.45 0.44
C LEU A 90 2.17 2.65 0.54
N LEU A 91 2.35 3.43 1.59
CA LEU A 91 1.48 4.53 2.00
C LEU A 91 2.19 5.85 1.77
N LEU A 92 1.48 6.83 1.25
CA LEU A 92 2.04 8.10 0.82
C LEU A 92 1.46 9.28 1.60
N SER A 93 2.32 10.21 2.01
CA SER A 93 1.87 11.51 2.48
C SER A 93 1.27 12.35 1.34
N ARG A 94 0.55 13.40 1.69
CA ARG A 94 -0.02 14.35 0.72
C ARG A 94 1.04 14.93 -0.23
N GLY A 95 2.22 15.28 0.30
CA GLY A 95 3.33 15.78 -0.51
C GLY A 95 3.82 14.74 -1.51
N MET A 96 3.95 13.48 -1.06
CA MET A 96 4.45 12.41 -1.93
C MET A 96 3.46 12.00 -3.01
N VAL A 97 2.15 12.10 -2.75
CA VAL A 97 1.11 11.80 -3.74
C VAL A 97 1.25 12.67 -5.00
N ARG A 98 1.73 13.91 -4.87
CA ARG A 98 1.94 14.82 -6.01
C ARG A 98 3.01 14.33 -6.98
N GLU A 99 3.95 13.55 -6.51
CA GLU A 99 5.06 13.00 -7.28
C GLU A 99 4.80 11.56 -7.71
N TRP A 100 3.74 10.96 -7.24
CA TRP A 100 3.41 9.56 -7.47
C TRP A 100 2.90 9.33 -8.89
N ASN A 101 3.55 8.40 -9.57
CA ASN A 101 3.07 7.87 -10.85
C ASN A 101 2.19 6.64 -10.59
N LYS A 102 0.89 6.87 -10.47
CA LYS A 102 -0.08 5.85 -10.13
C LYS A 102 -0.09 4.68 -11.12
N ASP A 103 0.07 4.96 -12.41
CA ASP A 103 0.02 3.94 -13.46
C ASP A 103 1.24 3.01 -13.44
N GLU A 104 2.31 3.43 -12.77
CA GLU A 104 3.53 2.66 -12.59
C GLU A 104 3.64 2.03 -11.19
N THR A 105 2.51 1.79 -10.54
CA THR A 105 2.43 1.16 -9.21
C THR A 105 1.71 -0.17 -9.33
N TYR A 106 2.39 -1.25 -8.97
CA TYR A 106 1.87 -2.59 -9.17
C TYR A 106 2.49 -3.61 -8.20
N VAL A 107 1.83 -4.75 -8.05
CA VAL A 107 2.41 -5.93 -7.43
C VAL A 107 3.14 -6.73 -8.51
N LEU A 108 4.41 -7.04 -8.28
CA LEU A 108 5.23 -7.81 -9.22
C LEU A 108 4.82 -9.29 -9.16
N ALA A 109 4.27 -9.78 -10.27
CA ALA A 109 3.84 -11.16 -10.43
C ALA A 109 4.80 -11.89 -11.38
N LEU A 110 5.79 -12.55 -10.83
CA LEU A 110 6.72 -13.39 -11.59
C LEU A 110 6.29 -14.87 -11.51
N PRO A 111 6.57 -15.68 -12.54
CA PRO A 111 6.20 -17.10 -12.53
C PRO A 111 6.77 -17.89 -11.35
N ASN A 112 7.91 -17.45 -10.80
CA ASN A 112 8.62 -18.09 -9.70
C ASN A 112 8.61 -17.26 -8.42
N TRP A 113 7.59 -16.41 -8.22
CA TRP A 113 7.53 -15.48 -7.07
C TRP A 113 7.74 -16.19 -5.72
N GLY A 114 7.25 -17.42 -5.57
CA GLY A 114 7.35 -18.19 -4.30
C GLY A 114 8.71 -18.81 -4.03
N ALA A 115 9.68 -18.69 -4.94
CA ALA A 115 10.99 -19.34 -4.77
C ALA A 115 11.85 -18.68 -3.68
N GLY A 116 11.70 -17.39 -3.47
CA GLY A 116 12.50 -16.62 -2.51
C GLY A 116 11.73 -16.06 -1.32
N SER A 117 10.42 -16.00 -1.39
CA SER A 117 9.57 -15.42 -0.35
C SER A 117 8.12 -15.85 -0.54
N ASP A 118 7.34 -15.87 0.54
CA ASP A 118 5.89 -16.00 0.52
C ASP A 118 5.17 -14.64 0.35
N HIS A 119 5.94 -13.55 0.24
CA HIS A 119 5.46 -12.22 -0.13
C HIS A 119 5.82 -11.86 -1.56
N ARG A 120 4.96 -11.06 -2.19
CA ARG A 120 5.20 -10.51 -3.54
C ARG A 120 5.67 -9.07 -3.42
N PRO A 121 6.68 -8.64 -4.20
CA PRO A 121 7.15 -7.26 -4.18
C PRO A 121 6.10 -6.26 -4.67
N ILE A 122 6.08 -5.09 -4.06
CA ILE A 122 5.34 -3.93 -4.55
C ILE A 122 6.33 -2.98 -5.21
N VAL A 123 5.98 -2.50 -6.40
CA VAL A 123 6.77 -1.51 -7.14
C VAL A 123 5.97 -0.21 -7.23
N ALA A 124 6.61 0.90 -6.96
CA ALA A 124 6.03 2.22 -7.16
C ALA A 124 7.06 3.16 -7.78
N SER A 125 6.59 4.05 -8.64
CA SER A 125 7.41 5.05 -9.31
C SER A 125 6.97 6.46 -8.95
N PHE A 126 7.94 7.34 -8.85
CA PHE A 126 7.73 8.74 -8.47
C PHE A 126 8.50 9.66 -9.41
N ALA A 127 7.99 10.86 -9.64
CA ALA A 127 8.75 11.91 -10.30
C ALA A 127 9.95 12.32 -9.42
N ALA A 128 11.09 12.57 -10.04
CA ALA A 128 12.30 12.96 -9.31
C ALA A 128 12.35 14.48 -8.99
N GLU A 129 11.24 15.17 -9.17
CA GLU A 129 11.13 16.62 -8.96
C GLU A 129 10.09 16.90 -7.88
N ASP A 130 10.40 17.81 -6.97
CA ASP A 130 9.43 18.29 -5.98
C ASP A 130 8.27 19.04 -6.67
N LYS A 131 7.08 18.57 -6.43
CA LYS A 131 5.85 19.12 -7.01
C LYS A 131 4.90 19.69 -5.98
#